data_96f8a222662086e3ba31d77293994427
#
_entry.id   96f8a222662086e3ba31d77293994427
#
_cell.length_a   1.000
_cell.length_b   1.000
_cell.length_c   1.000
_cell.angle_alpha   90.00
_cell.angle_beta   90.00
_cell.angle_gamma   90.00
#
_symmetry.space_group_name_H-M   'P 1'
#
loop_
_entity.id
_entity.type
_entity.pdbx_description
1 polymer ?
#
loop_
_entity_poly.entity_id
_entity_poly.type
_entity_poly.pdbx_seq_one_letter_code
_entity_poly.pdbx_strand_id
1 'polypeptide(L)'
;RHYKLISLSEDGSELKMYLSAAMDMNDDKVIHPKRLHQAIIENVGPFPPQAAIYTQDIDLQACTRDVWDEVVAWYVRLIDYMIENEGIEVIFSHLHSVDLQEHTFIKYLTDKGFNKHPEAVYAKWMEELYMQVEYYYSQLFHYLEEDWTMMITSDHAQVCPTYIPPQLGDMVGVNVLLMEELGYTV
;
A
#
# COMPACT_ATOMS: atom_id res chain seq x y z
N ARG A 1 9.65 -11.53 -6.57
CA ARG A 1 9.65 -10.22 -7.25
C ARG A 1 8.63 -10.19 -8.35
N HIS A 2 7.92 -9.08 -8.50
CA HIS A 2 7.09 -8.78 -9.66
C HIS A 2 7.88 -7.92 -10.63
N TYR A 3 7.62 -8.07 -11.91
CA TYR A 3 8.19 -7.23 -12.95
C TYR A 3 7.15 -6.90 -14.01
N LYS A 4 7.31 -5.74 -14.64
CA LYS A 4 6.50 -5.34 -15.78
C LYS A 4 7.40 -4.70 -16.83
N LEU A 5 7.34 -5.23 -18.05
CA LEU A 5 7.98 -4.61 -19.21
C LEU A 5 7.13 -3.40 -19.61
N ILE A 6 7.73 -2.21 -19.59
CA ILE A 6 7.07 -0.96 -19.96
C ILE A 6 7.31 -0.67 -21.44
N SER A 7 8.56 -0.70 -21.84
CA SER A 7 8.94 -0.54 -23.25
C SER A 7 10.23 -1.25 -23.58
N LEU A 8 10.35 -1.67 -24.84
CA LEU A 8 11.54 -2.22 -25.44
C LEU A 8 11.66 -1.66 -26.85
N SER A 9 12.81 -1.07 -27.19
CA SER A 9 13.07 -0.60 -28.56
C SER A 9 13.16 -1.78 -29.54
N GLU A 10 12.86 -1.54 -30.82
CA GLU A 10 12.88 -2.58 -31.85
C GLU A 10 14.26 -3.24 -32.01
N ASP A 11 15.31 -2.48 -31.82
CA ASP A 11 16.71 -2.93 -31.90
C ASP A 11 17.24 -3.50 -30.57
N GLY A 12 16.43 -3.48 -29.50
CA GLY A 12 16.82 -3.97 -28.19
C GLY A 12 17.82 -3.09 -27.45
N SER A 13 18.11 -1.88 -27.93
CA SER A 13 19.10 -0.97 -27.33
C SER A 13 18.56 -0.25 -26.09
N GLU A 14 17.23 -0.11 -25.97
CA GLU A 14 16.57 0.56 -24.84
C GLU A 14 15.52 -0.34 -24.20
N LEU A 15 15.61 -0.51 -22.89
CA LEU A 15 14.68 -1.26 -22.07
C LEU A 15 14.19 -0.41 -20.90
N LYS A 16 12.87 -0.22 -20.76
CA LYS A 16 12.24 0.32 -19.55
C LYS A 16 11.43 -0.79 -18.88
N MET A 17 11.78 -1.12 -17.65
CA MET A 17 11.15 -2.19 -16.89
C MET A 17 10.95 -1.77 -15.43
N TYR A 18 9.78 -2.07 -14.90
CA TYR A 18 9.53 -2.04 -13.46
C TYR A 18 10.00 -3.35 -12.83
N LEU A 19 10.64 -3.25 -11.68
CA LEU A 19 11.03 -4.39 -10.86
C LEU A 19 10.72 -4.09 -9.40
N SER A 20 9.88 -4.92 -8.77
CA SER A 20 9.51 -4.76 -7.37
C SER A 20 10.66 -5.11 -6.41
N ALA A 21 10.54 -4.69 -5.17
CA ALA A 21 11.36 -5.19 -4.08
C ALA A 21 11.31 -6.73 -4.01
N ALA A 22 12.37 -7.34 -3.50
CA ALA A 22 12.37 -8.77 -3.20
C ALA A 22 11.77 -9.00 -1.82
N MET A 23 10.96 -10.05 -1.69
CA MET A 23 10.55 -10.60 -0.41
C MET A 23 10.95 -12.07 -0.38
N ASP A 24 11.55 -12.50 0.72
CA ASP A 24 11.84 -13.92 0.94
C ASP A 24 10.62 -14.60 1.55
N MET A 25 9.89 -15.30 0.73
CA MET A 25 8.68 -16.02 1.16
C MET A 25 9.00 -17.35 1.85
N ASN A 26 10.26 -17.78 1.87
CA ASN A 26 10.68 -18.94 2.65
C ASN A 26 11.02 -18.58 4.11
N ASP A 27 11.08 -17.29 4.45
CA ASP A 27 11.27 -16.86 5.84
C ASP A 27 9.99 -17.15 6.63
N ASP A 28 10.03 -18.16 7.49
CA ASP A 28 8.91 -18.60 8.33
C ASP A 28 8.53 -17.60 9.43
N LYS A 29 9.21 -16.46 9.52
CA LYS A 29 8.89 -15.35 10.43
C LYS A 29 7.86 -14.38 9.85
N VAL A 30 7.59 -14.45 8.55
CA VAL A 30 6.65 -13.53 7.86
C VAL A 30 5.21 -13.84 8.25
N ILE A 31 4.89 -15.11 8.54
CA ILE A 31 3.53 -15.57 8.89
C ILE A 31 3.56 -16.30 10.24
N HIS A 32 2.65 -15.92 11.13
CA HIS A 32 2.50 -16.54 12.43
C HIS A 32 1.02 -16.96 12.66
N PRO A 33 0.73 -18.13 13.26
CA PRO A 33 1.69 -19.17 13.64
C PRO A 33 2.32 -19.89 12.45
N LYS A 34 3.52 -20.44 12.63
CA LYS A 34 4.30 -21.09 11.56
C LYS A 34 3.57 -22.17 10.79
N ARG A 35 2.60 -22.86 11.42
CA ARG A 35 1.78 -23.88 10.76
C ARG A 35 1.00 -23.32 9.56
N LEU A 36 0.65 -22.03 9.59
CA LEU A 36 -0.09 -21.36 8.51
C LEU A 36 0.79 -20.97 7.35
N HIS A 37 2.10 -20.84 7.55
CA HIS A 37 3.00 -20.34 6.53
C HIS A 37 2.91 -21.17 5.23
N GLN A 38 3.14 -22.48 5.32
CA GLN A 38 3.09 -23.37 4.14
C GLN A 38 1.68 -23.40 3.55
N ALA A 39 0.65 -23.49 4.38
CA ALA A 39 -0.73 -23.54 3.93
C ALA A 39 -1.15 -22.27 3.16
N ILE A 40 -0.75 -21.10 3.63
CA ILE A 40 -1.03 -19.84 2.93
C ILE A 40 -0.27 -19.76 1.61
N ILE A 41 1.02 -20.13 1.59
CA ILE A 41 1.81 -20.14 0.35
C ILE A 41 1.17 -21.06 -0.71
N GLU A 42 0.69 -22.24 -0.32
CA GLU A 42 0.11 -23.23 -1.23
C GLU A 42 -1.29 -22.87 -1.71
N ASN A 43 -2.13 -22.27 -0.86
CA ASN A 43 -3.55 -22.06 -1.16
C ASN A 43 -3.91 -20.62 -1.54
N VAL A 44 -3.19 -19.64 -1.00
CA VAL A 44 -3.42 -18.20 -1.25
C VAL A 44 -2.36 -17.64 -2.21
N GLY A 45 -1.16 -18.17 -2.13
CA GLY A 45 0.01 -17.71 -2.85
C GLY A 45 0.93 -16.84 -2.00
N PRO A 46 2.12 -16.52 -2.54
CA PRO A 46 3.07 -15.67 -1.84
C PRO A 46 2.55 -14.25 -1.72
N PHE A 47 2.80 -13.60 -0.58
CA PHE A 47 2.44 -12.20 -0.38
C PHE A 47 3.14 -11.31 -1.43
N PRO A 48 2.39 -10.51 -2.20
CA PRO A 48 2.97 -9.61 -3.17
C PRO A 48 3.73 -8.49 -2.47
N PRO A 49 4.94 -8.12 -2.93
CA PRO A 49 5.68 -7.02 -2.34
C PRO A 49 4.95 -5.72 -2.58
N GLN A 50 4.71 -4.97 -1.52
CA GLN A 50 4.08 -3.66 -1.58
C GLN A 50 4.96 -2.68 -2.36
N ALA A 51 4.34 -1.86 -3.21
CA ALA A 51 5.01 -0.81 -3.94
C ALA A 51 4.84 0.52 -3.19
N ALA A 52 5.94 1.11 -2.76
CA ALA A 52 6.00 2.48 -2.27
C ALA A 52 6.84 3.30 -3.27
N ILE A 53 6.24 3.67 -4.40
CA ILE A 53 6.93 4.48 -5.40
C ILE A 53 6.37 5.89 -5.37
N TYR A 54 7.16 6.81 -4.84
CA TYR A 54 6.87 8.25 -4.87
C TYR A 54 7.33 8.82 -6.23
N THR A 55 6.48 8.72 -7.23
CA THR A 55 6.81 9.13 -8.60
C THR A 55 5.69 9.90 -9.26
N GLN A 56 6.07 10.82 -10.16
CA GLN A 56 5.17 11.47 -11.10
C GLN A 56 5.29 10.90 -12.52
N ASP A 57 6.09 9.87 -12.72
CA ASP A 57 6.14 9.15 -14.00
C ASP A 57 4.86 8.32 -14.15
N ILE A 58 4.11 8.56 -15.23
CA ILE A 58 2.79 7.95 -15.47
C ILE A 58 2.89 6.44 -15.60
N ASP A 59 3.92 5.95 -16.28
CA ASP A 59 4.09 4.50 -16.48
C ASP A 59 4.44 3.79 -15.17
N LEU A 60 5.31 4.40 -14.37
CA LEU A 60 5.67 3.84 -13.06
C LEU A 60 4.51 3.93 -12.08
N GLN A 61 3.70 4.99 -12.14
CA GLN A 61 2.49 5.09 -11.32
C GLN A 61 1.47 4.02 -11.69
N ALA A 62 1.31 3.72 -12.98
CA ALA A 62 0.47 2.60 -13.42
C ALA A 62 1.00 1.24 -12.93
N CYS A 63 2.33 1.04 -12.88
CA CYS A 63 2.92 -0.17 -12.30
C CYS A 63 2.67 -0.26 -10.79
N THR A 64 2.75 0.86 -10.07
CA THR A 64 2.46 0.92 -8.64
C THR A 64 1.02 0.51 -8.36
N ARG A 65 0.09 1.02 -9.16
CA ARG A 65 -1.32 0.65 -9.08
C ARG A 65 -1.53 -0.85 -9.31
N ASP A 66 -0.97 -1.43 -10.37
CA ASP A 66 -1.09 -2.87 -10.64
C ASP A 66 -0.58 -3.73 -9.48
N VAL A 67 0.49 -3.30 -8.81
CA VAL A 67 1.01 -4.01 -7.63
C VAL A 67 0.06 -3.92 -6.45
N TRP A 68 -0.53 -2.75 -6.21
CA TRP A 68 -1.52 -2.60 -5.14
C TRP A 68 -2.82 -3.33 -5.43
N ASP A 69 -3.25 -3.43 -6.69
CA ASP A 69 -4.39 -4.26 -7.09
C ASP A 69 -4.14 -5.74 -6.73
N GLU A 70 -2.92 -6.24 -6.97
CA GLU A 70 -2.56 -7.61 -6.58
C GLU A 70 -2.48 -7.78 -5.06
N VAL A 71 -1.96 -6.79 -4.33
CA VAL A 71 -1.95 -6.80 -2.84
C VAL A 71 -3.37 -6.90 -2.30
N VAL A 72 -4.28 -6.08 -2.80
CA VAL A 72 -5.69 -6.08 -2.39
C VAL A 72 -6.34 -7.43 -2.69
N ALA A 73 -6.15 -7.95 -3.91
CA ALA A 73 -6.67 -9.26 -4.29
C ALA A 73 -6.10 -10.39 -3.41
N TRP A 74 -4.83 -10.30 -3.03
CA TRP A 74 -4.22 -11.27 -2.13
C TRP A 74 -4.83 -11.21 -0.73
N TYR A 75 -5.10 -10.00 -0.19
CA TYR A 75 -5.77 -9.86 1.12
C TYR A 75 -7.17 -10.48 1.10
N VAL A 76 -7.94 -10.28 0.03
CA VAL A 76 -9.26 -10.90 -0.10
C VAL A 76 -9.12 -12.43 -0.06
N ARG A 77 -8.27 -13.01 -0.91
CA ARG A 77 -8.04 -14.47 -0.91
C ARG A 77 -7.57 -15.00 0.43
N LEU A 78 -6.74 -14.24 1.15
CA LEU A 78 -6.29 -14.64 2.49
C LEU A 78 -7.45 -14.65 3.49
N ILE A 79 -8.29 -13.62 3.49
CA ILE A 79 -9.45 -13.53 4.38
C ILE A 79 -10.40 -14.70 4.12
N ASP A 80 -10.75 -14.94 2.86
CA ASP A 80 -11.59 -16.08 2.46
C ASP A 80 -11.00 -17.41 2.96
N TYR A 81 -9.72 -17.64 2.67
CA TYR A 81 -9.03 -18.85 3.12
C TYR A 81 -9.06 -19.02 4.64
N MET A 82 -8.82 -17.96 5.38
CA MET A 82 -8.78 -18.00 6.85
C MET A 82 -10.15 -18.27 7.46
N ILE A 83 -11.20 -17.72 6.90
CA ILE A 83 -12.58 -17.95 7.34
C ILE A 83 -12.99 -19.39 7.02
N GLU A 84 -12.83 -19.81 5.77
CA GLU A 84 -13.33 -21.09 5.27
C GLU A 84 -12.57 -22.31 5.79
N ASN A 85 -11.25 -22.19 6.00
CA ASN A 85 -10.38 -23.32 6.28
C ASN A 85 -9.78 -23.34 7.69
N GLU A 86 -9.64 -22.18 8.33
CA GLU A 86 -9.03 -22.06 9.64
C GLU A 86 -10.04 -21.75 10.75
N GLY A 87 -11.31 -21.51 10.39
CA GLY A 87 -12.39 -21.25 11.36
C GLY A 87 -12.16 -19.98 12.17
N ILE A 88 -11.60 -18.95 11.56
CA ILE A 88 -11.33 -17.67 12.22
C ILE A 88 -12.65 -16.91 12.39
N GLU A 89 -12.90 -16.41 13.59
CA GLU A 89 -14.10 -15.64 13.96
C GLU A 89 -13.84 -14.13 14.10
N VAL A 90 -12.57 -13.71 14.15
CA VAL A 90 -12.17 -12.30 14.27
C VAL A 90 -11.02 -12.04 13.34
N ILE A 91 -11.17 -11.03 12.49
CA ILE A 91 -10.14 -10.58 11.55
C ILE A 91 -9.86 -9.09 11.77
N PHE A 92 -8.61 -8.75 11.96
CA PHE A 92 -8.13 -7.38 11.90
C PHE A 92 -7.24 -7.23 10.67
N SER A 93 -7.71 -6.45 9.71
CA SER A 93 -6.99 -6.18 8.46
C SER A 93 -6.64 -4.71 8.34
N HIS A 94 -5.45 -4.42 7.85
CA HIS A 94 -4.98 -3.07 7.60
C HIS A 94 -4.61 -2.89 6.13
N LEU A 95 -5.39 -2.10 5.40
CA LEU A 95 -5.11 -1.77 4.01
C LEU A 95 -4.26 -0.50 3.94
N HIS A 96 -2.95 -0.68 3.86
CA HIS A 96 -1.97 0.40 3.88
C HIS A 96 -1.81 1.14 2.54
N SER A 97 -2.53 0.73 1.50
CA SER A 97 -2.44 1.36 0.17
C SER A 97 -2.88 2.82 0.18
N VAL A 98 -3.91 3.14 0.99
CA VAL A 98 -4.44 4.51 1.11
C VAL A 98 -3.37 5.41 1.69
N ASP A 99 -2.86 5.09 2.86
CA ASP A 99 -1.86 5.87 3.55
C ASP A 99 -0.64 6.16 2.66
N LEU A 100 -0.03 5.10 2.11
CA LEU A 100 1.19 5.24 1.32
C LEU A 100 1.01 6.03 0.02
N GLN A 101 -0.10 5.87 -0.67
CA GLN A 101 -0.34 6.55 -1.93
C GLN A 101 -0.89 7.96 -1.74
N GLU A 102 -1.79 8.15 -0.77
CA GLU A 102 -2.41 9.43 -0.51
C GLU A 102 -1.39 10.47 -0.02
N HIS A 103 -0.40 10.09 0.78
CA HIS A 103 0.72 10.95 1.13
C HIS A 103 1.41 11.58 -0.09
N THR A 104 1.49 10.84 -1.18
CA THR A 104 2.05 11.32 -2.44
C THR A 104 1.07 12.21 -3.19
N PHE A 105 -0.16 11.78 -3.33
CA PHE A 105 -1.15 12.47 -4.17
C PHE A 105 -1.64 13.77 -3.57
N ILE A 106 -1.88 13.80 -2.25
CA ILE A 106 -2.32 15.01 -1.56
C ILE A 106 -1.31 16.14 -1.69
N LYS A 107 -0.02 15.84 -1.70
CA LYS A 107 1.03 16.83 -1.94
C LYS A 107 0.87 17.50 -3.30
N TYR A 108 0.61 16.73 -4.34
CA TYR A 108 0.46 17.26 -5.70
C TYR A 108 -0.84 18.05 -5.88
N LEU A 109 -1.87 17.72 -5.14
CA LEU A 109 -3.14 18.45 -5.15
C LEU A 109 -3.09 19.75 -4.34
N THR A 110 -2.28 19.80 -3.29
CA THR A 110 -2.19 20.94 -2.38
C THR A 110 -1.04 21.89 -2.70
N ASP A 111 0.08 21.39 -3.19
CA ASP A 111 1.27 22.17 -3.53
C ASP A 111 1.60 22.04 -5.02
N LYS A 112 1.01 22.93 -5.81
CA LYS A 112 1.10 22.92 -7.27
C LYS A 112 2.50 23.22 -7.84
N GLY A 113 3.42 23.73 -6.99
CA GLY A 113 4.80 24.04 -7.40
C GLY A 113 5.63 22.78 -7.77
N PHE A 114 5.20 21.61 -7.33
CA PHE A 114 5.88 20.34 -7.62
C PHE A 114 5.28 19.54 -8.78
N ASN A 115 4.16 20.01 -9.35
CA ASN A 115 3.42 19.25 -10.36
C ASN A 115 4.14 19.26 -11.71
N LYS A 116 4.35 18.05 -12.26
CA LYS A 116 4.85 17.83 -13.63
C LYS A 116 3.73 17.64 -14.64
N HIS A 117 2.52 17.40 -14.17
CA HIS A 117 1.33 17.13 -14.98
C HIS A 117 0.17 18.06 -14.57
N PRO A 118 -0.87 18.18 -15.39
CA PRO A 118 -2.11 18.86 -15.03
C PRO A 118 -2.75 18.23 -13.78
N GLU A 119 -3.42 19.06 -12.98
CA GLU A 119 -4.08 18.63 -11.72
C GLU A 119 -5.03 17.44 -11.93
N ALA A 120 -5.71 17.37 -13.07
CA ALA A 120 -6.62 16.26 -13.40
C ALA A 120 -5.95 14.87 -13.41
N VAL A 121 -4.63 14.80 -13.67
CA VAL A 121 -3.88 13.53 -13.60
C VAL A 121 -3.80 13.04 -12.16
N TYR A 122 -3.48 13.92 -11.22
CA TYR A 122 -3.37 13.56 -9.80
C TYR A 122 -4.73 13.28 -9.18
N ALA A 123 -5.76 14.04 -9.56
CA ALA A 123 -7.13 13.80 -9.13
C ALA A 123 -7.61 12.41 -9.60
N LYS A 124 -7.26 12.02 -10.83
CA LYS A 124 -7.57 10.68 -11.33
C LYS A 124 -6.84 9.58 -10.54
N TRP A 125 -5.57 9.76 -10.19
CA TRP A 125 -4.85 8.79 -9.36
C TRP A 125 -5.48 8.63 -7.97
N MET A 126 -5.96 9.73 -7.39
CA MET A 126 -6.70 9.70 -6.13
C MET A 126 -8.02 8.93 -6.27
N GLU A 127 -8.78 9.20 -7.34
CA GLU A 127 -10.01 8.45 -7.63
C GLU A 127 -9.74 6.95 -7.79
N GLU A 128 -8.73 6.57 -8.55
CA GLU A 128 -8.33 5.18 -8.76
C GLU A 128 -7.93 4.49 -7.45
N LEU A 129 -7.29 5.22 -6.53
CA LEU A 129 -6.98 4.73 -5.19
C LEU A 129 -8.25 4.40 -4.39
N TYR A 130 -9.22 5.30 -4.37
CA TYR A 130 -10.48 5.06 -3.66
C TYR A 130 -11.32 3.94 -4.30
N MET A 131 -11.30 3.81 -5.63
CA MET A 131 -11.91 2.67 -6.32
C MET A 131 -11.28 1.33 -5.90
N GLN A 132 -9.96 1.30 -5.66
CA GLN A 132 -9.27 0.12 -5.16
C GLN A 132 -9.73 -0.25 -3.74
N VAL A 133 -9.94 0.74 -2.88
CA VAL A 133 -10.48 0.55 -1.53
C VAL A 133 -11.92 0.03 -1.57
N GLU A 134 -12.75 0.62 -2.43
CA GLU A 134 -14.13 0.17 -2.66
C GLU A 134 -14.16 -1.28 -3.16
N TYR A 135 -13.29 -1.63 -4.10
CA TYR A 135 -13.13 -3.00 -4.57
C TYR A 135 -12.82 -3.95 -3.41
N TYR A 136 -11.85 -3.61 -2.55
CA TYR A 136 -11.48 -4.42 -1.40
C TYR A 136 -12.68 -4.72 -0.50
N TYR A 137 -13.42 -3.70 -0.09
CA TYR A 137 -14.58 -3.90 0.78
C TYR A 137 -15.71 -4.64 0.08
N SER A 138 -15.97 -4.35 -1.20
CA SER A 138 -17.05 -5.00 -1.96
C SER A 138 -16.87 -6.51 -2.06
N GLN A 139 -15.62 -6.98 -2.13
CA GLN A 139 -15.34 -8.42 -2.16
C GLN A 139 -15.68 -9.13 -0.85
N LEU A 140 -15.76 -8.40 0.25
CA LEU A 140 -16.02 -8.95 1.58
C LEU A 140 -17.48 -8.76 2.04
N PHE A 141 -18.32 -8.03 1.28
CA PHE A 141 -19.70 -7.73 1.69
C PHE A 141 -20.59 -8.96 1.79
N HIS A 142 -20.30 -10.04 1.06
CA HIS A 142 -21.07 -11.27 1.15
C HIS A 142 -21.05 -11.88 2.56
N TYR A 143 -19.97 -11.68 3.34
CA TYR A 143 -19.91 -12.15 4.72
C TYR A 143 -20.92 -11.47 5.64
N LEU A 144 -21.44 -10.29 5.29
CA LEU A 144 -22.51 -9.62 6.06
C LEU A 144 -23.85 -10.39 6.00
N GLU A 145 -24.02 -11.28 5.02
CA GLU A 145 -25.16 -12.17 4.92
C GLU A 145 -24.98 -13.47 5.70
N GLU A 146 -23.75 -13.70 6.25
CA GLU A 146 -23.33 -14.90 6.96
C GLU A 146 -23.04 -14.66 8.45
N ASP A 147 -23.75 -13.74 9.11
CA ASP A 147 -23.58 -13.36 10.52
C ASP A 147 -22.25 -12.67 10.87
N TRP A 148 -21.50 -12.19 9.89
CA TRP A 148 -20.30 -11.36 10.16
C TRP A 148 -20.66 -9.89 10.37
N THR A 149 -19.91 -9.22 11.23
CA THR A 149 -19.98 -7.76 11.38
C THR A 149 -18.70 -7.15 10.83
N MET A 150 -18.84 -6.21 9.89
CA MET A 150 -17.71 -5.45 9.36
C MET A 150 -17.64 -4.09 10.04
N MET A 151 -16.44 -3.75 10.54
CA MET A 151 -16.14 -2.43 11.09
C MET A 151 -15.02 -1.80 10.28
N ILE A 152 -15.28 -0.65 9.66
CA ILE A 152 -14.30 0.11 8.90
C ILE A 152 -13.90 1.31 9.75
N THR A 153 -12.62 1.44 10.05
CA THR A 153 -12.06 2.53 10.85
C THR A 153 -10.83 3.12 10.18
N SER A 154 -10.51 4.37 10.52
CA SER A 154 -9.24 5.00 10.17
C SER A 154 -8.49 5.31 11.46
N ASP A 155 -7.18 5.17 11.44
CA ASP A 155 -6.29 5.51 12.56
C ASP A 155 -5.92 7.00 12.58
N HIS A 156 -5.86 7.66 11.42
CA HIS A 156 -5.60 9.09 11.28
C HIS A 156 -6.09 9.64 9.92
N ALA A 157 -6.17 10.96 9.83
CA ALA A 157 -6.38 11.66 8.57
C ALA A 157 -5.04 11.96 7.88
N GLN A 158 -5.04 12.08 6.58
CA GLN A 158 -3.85 12.46 5.81
C GLN A 158 -3.52 13.94 5.99
N VAL A 159 -2.27 14.22 6.29
CA VAL A 159 -1.72 15.58 6.40
C VAL A 159 -0.67 15.77 5.30
N CYS A 160 -0.85 16.86 4.53
CA CYS A 160 0.19 17.23 3.57
C CYS A 160 1.47 17.62 4.34
N PRO A 161 2.64 17.06 3.98
CA PRO A 161 3.90 17.36 4.66
C PRO A 161 4.23 18.86 4.72
N THR A 162 3.73 19.67 3.77
CA THR A 162 3.92 21.12 3.76
C THR A 162 3.13 21.86 4.85
N TYR A 163 2.19 21.20 5.49
CA TYR A 163 1.38 21.76 6.58
C TYR A 163 1.79 21.26 7.96
N ILE A 164 2.84 20.48 8.06
CA ILE A 164 3.37 20.09 9.37
C ILE A 164 3.85 21.36 10.08
N PRO A 165 3.29 21.70 11.25
CA PRO A 165 3.71 22.88 11.99
C PRO A 165 5.22 22.84 12.27
N PRO A 166 5.93 23.98 12.13
CA PRO A 166 7.36 24.03 12.41
C PRO A 166 7.75 23.53 13.82
N GLN A 167 6.82 23.62 14.78
CA GLN A 167 7.01 23.14 16.13
C GLN A 167 7.12 21.61 16.23
N LEU A 168 6.59 20.89 15.25
CA LEU A 168 6.68 19.43 15.20
C LEU A 168 7.91 18.96 14.42
N GLY A 169 8.63 19.86 13.77
CA GLY A 169 9.74 19.51 12.90
C GLY A 169 9.28 18.77 11.62
N ASP A 170 10.24 18.30 10.86
CA ASP A 170 9.96 17.27 9.87
C ASP A 170 9.75 15.91 10.56
N MET A 171 9.33 14.89 9.83
CA MET A 171 9.06 13.57 10.42
C MET A 171 10.28 12.94 11.12
N VAL A 172 11.47 13.45 10.85
CA VAL A 172 12.71 13.04 11.52
C VAL A 172 12.96 13.92 12.76
N GLY A 173 12.50 15.17 12.74
CA GLY A 173 12.86 16.19 13.70
C GLY A 173 12.08 16.20 15.02
N VAL A 174 10.86 15.69 15.06
CA VAL A 174 10.06 15.71 16.29
C VAL A 174 10.74 14.98 17.44
N ASN A 175 11.24 13.80 17.15
CA ASN A 175 11.95 12.98 18.15
C ASN A 175 13.28 13.60 18.54
N VAL A 176 14.00 14.21 17.60
CA VAL A 176 15.28 14.89 17.86
C VAL A 176 15.09 16.08 18.79
N LEU A 177 14.17 16.99 18.45
CA LEU A 177 13.87 18.17 19.28
C LEU A 177 13.42 17.79 20.69
N LEU A 178 12.51 16.80 20.80
CA LEU A 178 12.06 16.33 22.10
C LEU A 178 13.18 15.69 22.91
N MET A 179 14.03 14.91 22.27
CA MET A 179 15.16 14.26 22.93
C MET A 179 16.22 15.28 23.37
N GLU A 180 16.48 16.31 22.57
CA GLU A 180 17.35 17.43 22.95
C GLU A 180 16.81 18.22 24.14
N GLU A 181 15.49 18.54 24.15
CA GLU A 181 14.84 19.20 25.29
C GLU A 181 14.88 18.36 26.56
N LEU A 182 14.86 17.04 26.43
CA LEU A 182 15.00 16.10 27.55
C LEU A 182 16.46 15.87 27.96
N GLY A 183 17.42 16.50 27.28
CA GLY A 183 18.86 16.44 27.58
C GLY A 183 19.56 15.20 27.04
N TYR A 184 18.96 14.50 26.08
CA TYR A 184 19.61 13.39 25.36
C TYR A 184 20.32 13.93 24.11
N THR A 185 21.54 13.51 23.89
CA THR A 185 22.25 13.72 22.61
C THR A 185 21.85 12.64 21.62
N VAL A 186 21.45 13.06 20.44
CA VAL A 186 21.11 12.17 19.32
C VAL A 186 22.28 12.05 18.37
#